data_2e7dfcd1f2acc7d558f470328dda9544
#
_entry.id   2e7dfcd1f2acc7d558f470328dda9544
#
_cell.length_a   1.000
_cell.length_b   1.000
_cell.length_c   1.000
_cell.angle_alpha   90.00
_cell.angle_beta   90.00
_cell.angle_gamma   90.00
#
_symmetry.space_group_name_H-M   'P 1'
#
loop_
_entity.id
_entity.type
_entity.pdbx_description
1 polymer ?
#
loop_
_entity_poly.entity_id
_entity_poly.type
_entity_poly.pdbx_seq_one_letter_code
_entity_poly.pdbx_strand_id
1 'polypeptide(L)'
;MPESNETPAEVLRGSGLRATPARRAVIDVLRTTHNHMTVAEVIEALESAGSNFDQSTVYRVLSDLGGVGLVAESRLSPGDTVFEWISQSNHHHLQCTSCGRTLPLDDELVQNFISEVHERHGFHVNATHLVLSGIEHDCPGA
;
A
#
# COMPACT_ATOMS: atom_id res chain seq x y z
N MET A 1 10.44 -14.22 -0.10
CA MET A 1 9.42 -14.56 -1.13
C MET A 1 9.85 -13.98 -2.44
N PRO A 2 9.93 -14.79 -3.49
CA PRO A 2 10.16 -14.19 -4.78
C PRO A 2 9.00 -13.28 -5.12
N GLU A 3 9.31 -12.07 -5.52
CA GLU A 3 8.31 -11.18 -6.08
C GLU A 3 7.62 -11.91 -7.23
N SER A 4 6.32 -11.79 -7.29
CA SER A 4 5.55 -12.38 -8.37
C SER A 4 6.11 -11.83 -9.68
N ASN A 5 6.62 -12.72 -10.51
CA ASN A 5 7.23 -12.36 -11.78
C ASN A 5 6.16 -12.06 -12.85
N GLU A 6 4.93 -11.87 -12.43
CA GLU A 6 3.82 -11.56 -13.31
C GLU A 6 3.96 -10.16 -13.90
N THR A 7 3.65 -10.04 -15.18
CA THR A 7 3.56 -8.72 -15.82
C THR A 7 2.37 -7.95 -15.27
N PRO A 8 2.38 -6.60 -15.34
CA PRO A 8 1.21 -5.81 -14.94
C PRO A 8 -0.09 -6.27 -15.62
N ALA A 9 -0.02 -6.64 -16.89
CA ALA A 9 -1.19 -7.12 -17.62
C ALA A 9 -1.72 -8.43 -17.05
N GLU A 10 -0.85 -9.37 -16.66
CA GLU A 10 -1.23 -10.64 -16.04
C GLU A 10 -1.88 -10.42 -14.68
N VAL A 11 -1.30 -9.54 -13.87
CA VAL A 11 -1.84 -9.17 -12.55
C VAL A 11 -3.25 -8.59 -12.69
N LEU A 12 -3.44 -7.67 -13.64
CA LEU A 12 -4.73 -7.04 -13.87
C LEU A 12 -5.78 -8.06 -14.32
N ARG A 13 -5.43 -8.93 -15.25
CA ARG A 13 -6.34 -9.98 -15.72
C ARG A 13 -6.71 -10.96 -14.62
N GLY A 14 -5.75 -11.35 -13.80
CA GLY A 14 -5.99 -12.19 -12.63
C GLY A 14 -6.91 -11.55 -11.59
N SER A 15 -6.99 -10.22 -11.56
CA SER A 15 -7.85 -9.46 -10.65
C SER A 15 -9.20 -9.07 -11.28
N GLY A 16 -9.45 -9.45 -12.53
CA GLY A 16 -10.67 -9.11 -13.25
C GLY A 16 -10.70 -7.71 -13.84
N LEU A 17 -9.57 -7.02 -13.89
CA LEU A 17 -9.47 -5.67 -14.45
C LEU A 17 -8.88 -5.69 -15.86
N ARG A 18 -9.32 -4.75 -16.68
CA ARG A 18 -8.75 -4.57 -18.02
C ARG A 18 -7.33 -3.99 -17.91
N ALA A 19 -6.43 -4.49 -18.74
CA ALA A 19 -5.04 -4.02 -18.81
C ALA A 19 -4.93 -2.76 -19.65
N THR A 20 -5.35 -1.62 -19.09
CA THR A 20 -5.22 -0.33 -19.76
C THR A 20 -3.79 0.21 -19.62
N PRO A 21 -3.34 1.09 -20.53
CA PRO A 21 -2.01 1.70 -20.40
C PRO A 21 -1.80 2.42 -19.07
N ALA A 22 -2.81 3.14 -18.58
CA ALA A 22 -2.73 3.85 -17.30
C ALA A 22 -2.54 2.88 -16.12
N ARG A 23 -3.32 1.81 -16.08
CA ARG A 23 -3.21 0.80 -15.02
C ARG A 23 -1.85 0.11 -15.02
N ARG A 24 -1.36 -0.26 -16.20
CA ARG A 24 -0.03 -0.91 -16.32
C ARG A 24 1.08 0.02 -15.85
N ALA A 25 1.03 1.29 -16.24
CA ALA A 25 2.04 2.27 -15.86
C ALA A 25 2.05 2.52 -14.35
N VAL A 26 0.88 2.64 -13.73
CA VAL A 26 0.77 2.85 -12.28
C VAL A 26 1.31 1.63 -11.52
N ILE A 27 0.99 0.42 -11.96
CA ILE A 27 1.51 -0.81 -11.34
C ILE A 27 3.04 -0.83 -11.40
N ASP A 28 3.64 -0.52 -12.54
CA ASP A 28 5.10 -0.49 -12.69
C ASP A 28 5.74 0.48 -11.70
N VAL A 29 5.19 1.67 -11.57
CA VAL A 29 5.69 2.69 -10.64
C VAL A 29 5.61 2.20 -9.20
N LEU A 30 4.46 1.68 -8.78
CA LEU A 30 4.27 1.23 -7.40
C LEU A 30 5.14 0.02 -7.06
N ARG A 31 5.32 -0.91 -7.99
CA ARG A 31 6.13 -2.11 -7.76
C ARG A 31 7.62 -1.82 -7.68
N THR A 32 8.10 -0.82 -8.39
CA THR A 32 9.51 -0.45 -8.39
C THR A 32 9.91 0.43 -7.22
N THR A 33 8.97 1.15 -6.65
CA THR A 33 9.27 2.13 -5.59
C THR A 33 9.39 1.52 -4.20
N HIS A 34 8.66 0.45 -3.91
CA HIS A 34 8.64 -0.25 -2.61
C HIS A 34 8.35 0.63 -1.39
N ASN A 35 7.74 1.79 -1.58
CA ASN A 35 7.42 2.76 -0.55
C ASN A 35 6.00 3.28 -0.69
N HIS A 36 5.51 3.90 0.37
CA HIS A 36 4.27 4.66 0.29
C HIS A 36 4.45 5.85 -0.64
N MET A 37 3.46 6.10 -1.50
CA MET A 37 3.46 7.23 -2.42
C MET A 37 2.14 7.98 -2.35
N THR A 38 2.22 9.31 -2.35
CA THR A 38 1.05 10.17 -2.57
C THR A 38 0.67 10.14 -4.05
N VAL A 39 -0.54 10.60 -4.38
CA VAL A 39 -0.94 10.75 -5.81
C VAL A 39 0.05 11.63 -6.56
N ALA A 40 0.48 12.73 -5.96
CA ALA A 40 1.45 13.65 -6.59
C ALA A 40 2.78 12.95 -6.88
N GLU A 41 3.27 12.14 -5.96
CA GLU A 41 4.50 11.38 -6.15
C GLU A 41 4.36 10.31 -7.23
N VAL A 42 3.20 9.65 -7.32
CA VAL A 42 2.91 8.70 -8.39
C VAL A 42 2.93 9.40 -9.75
N ILE A 43 2.29 10.57 -9.86
CA ILE A 43 2.27 11.36 -11.10
C ILE A 43 3.69 11.76 -11.51
N GLU A 44 4.49 12.24 -10.56
CA GLU A 44 5.88 12.61 -10.81
C GLU A 44 6.71 11.43 -11.33
N ALA A 45 6.53 10.27 -10.72
CA ALA A 45 7.23 9.05 -11.16
C ALA A 45 6.77 8.59 -12.54
N LEU A 46 5.48 8.73 -12.85
CA LEU A 46 4.96 8.43 -14.19
C LEU A 46 5.56 9.35 -15.25
N GLU A 47 5.63 10.64 -14.96
CA GLU A 47 6.25 11.62 -15.86
C GLU A 47 7.72 11.30 -16.10
N SER A 48 8.46 10.94 -15.05
CA SER A 48 9.86 10.55 -15.15
C SER A 48 10.05 9.29 -16.01
N ALA A 49 9.05 8.41 -16.02
CA ALA A 49 9.06 7.20 -16.85
C ALA A 49 8.53 7.44 -18.28
N GLY A 50 8.19 8.67 -18.61
CA GLY A 50 7.68 9.02 -19.94
C GLY A 50 6.19 8.85 -20.14
N SER A 51 5.45 8.62 -19.07
CA SER A 51 3.98 8.49 -19.12
C SER A 51 3.32 9.76 -18.61
N ASN A 52 2.25 10.18 -19.27
CA ASN A 52 1.57 11.43 -18.93
C ASN A 52 0.06 11.17 -18.81
N PHE A 53 -0.41 11.10 -17.57
CA PHE A 53 -1.81 10.92 -17.25
C PHE A 53 -2.26 12.02 -16.29
N ASP A 54 -3.51 12.46 -16.40
CA ASP A 54 -4.03 13.49 -15.52
C ASP A 54 -4.30 12.93 -14.11
N GLN A 55 -4.41 13.83 -13.13
CA GLN A 55 -4.58 13.47 -11.73
C GLN A 55 -5.82 12.62 -11.50
N SER A 56 -6.92 12.94 -12.15
CA SER A 56 -8.17 12.20 -11.98
C SER A 56 -8.07 10.76 -12.50
N THR A 57 -7.34 10.57 -13.60
CA THR A 57 -7.08 9.23 -14.16
C THR A 57 -6.22 8.41 -13.19
N VAL A 58 -5.14 8.98 -12.67
CA VAL A 58 -4.24 8.32 -11.72
C VAL A 58 -5.00 7.95 -10.44
N TYR A 59 -5.78 8.88 -9.89
CA TYR A 59 -6.57 8.63 -8.68
C TYR A 59 -7.58 7.48 -8.90
N ARG A 60 -8.26 7.48 -10.05
CA ARG A 60 -9.23 6.44 -10.38
C ARG A 60 -8.55 5.07 -10.49
N VAL A 61 -7.37 5.01 -11.12
CA VAL A 61 -6.60 3.76 -11.23
C VAL A 61 -6.21 3.25 -9.85
N LEU A 62 -5.69 4.12 -8.98
CA LEU A 62 -5.32 3.73 -7.62
C LEU A 62 -6.52 3.22 -6.84
N SER A 63 -7.67 3.86 -7.01
CA SER A 63 -8.93 3.43 -6.38
C SER A 63 -9.38 2.05 -6.88
N ASP A 64 -9.30 1.81 -8.19
CA ASP A 64 -9.65 0.52 -8.79
C ASP A 64 -8.72 -0.60 -8.29
N LEU A 65 -7.42 -0.32 -8.24
CA LEU A 65 -6.42 -1.27 -7.73
C LEU A 65 -6.65 -1.56 -6.23
N GLY A 66 -7.03 -0.55 -5.47
CA GLY A 66 -7.40 -0.72 -4.06
C GLY A 66 -8.63 -1.59 -3.89
N GLY A 67 -9.62 -1.44 -4.76
CA GLY A 67 -10.85 -2.22 -4.72
C GLY A 67 -10.67 -3.71 -4.97
N VAL A 68 -9.61 -4.11 -5.68
CA VAL A 68 -9.28 -5.52 -5.92
C VAL A 68 -8.15 -6.04 -5.05
N GLY A 69 -7.69 -5.24 -4.07
CA GLY A 69 -6.70 -5.68 -3.10
C GLY A 69 -5.25 -5.66 -3.56
N LEU A 70 -4.93 -4.98 -4.66
CA LEU A 70 -3.56 -4.87 -5.17
C LEU A 70 -2.79 -3.70 -4.56
N VAL A 71 -3.50 -2.69 -4.07
CA VAL A 71 -2.93 -1.48 -3.49
C VAL A 71 -3.58 -1.22 -2.15
N ALA A 72 -2.79 -0.87 -1.16
CA ALA A 72 -3.26 -0.41 0.13
C ALA A 72 -3.25 1.10 0.17
N GLU A 73 -4.36 1.67 0.64
CA GLU A 73 -4.49 3.10 0.88
C GLU A 73 -4.38 3.35 2.37
N SER A 74 -3.54 4.29 2.77
CA SER A 74 -3.35 4.65 4.18
C SER A 74 -3.29 6.15 4.32
N ARG A 75 -3.80 6.65 5.44
CA ARG A 75 -3.59 8.05 5.81
C ARG A 75 -2.42 8.14 6.75
N LEU A 76 -1.32 8.63 6.25
CA LEU A 76 -0.18 8.99 7.07
C LEU A 76 -0.36 10.43 7.52
N SER A 77 -0.06 10.69 8.80
CA SER A 77 -0.27 11.97 9.48
C SER A 77 0.45 13.14 8.78
N PRO A 78 -0.07 14.36 8.92
CA PRO A 78 -1.47 14.73 8.95
C PRO A 78 -2.01 15.05 7.55
N GLY A 79 -3.01 14.33 7.13
CA GLY A 79 -3.80 14.68 5.95
C GLY A 79 -3.39 14.08 4.63
N ASP A 80 -2.25 13.42 4.53
CA ASP A 80 -1.79 12.83 3.27
C ASP A 80 -2.28 11.40 3.12
N THR A 81 -2.97 11.14 2.03
CA THR A 81 -3.31 9.77 1.62
C THR A 81 -2.15 9.21 0.81
N VAL A 82 -1.69 8.02 1.18
CA VAL A 82 -0.61 7.33 0.48
C VAL A 82 -1.06 5.96 0.00
N PHE A 83 -0.41 5.48 -1.02
CA PHE A 83 -0.71 4.22 -1.68
C PHE A 83 0.54 3.36 -1.72
N GLU A 84 0.36 2.07 -1.51
CA GLU A 84 1.47 1.11 -1.53
C GLU A 84 1.04 -0.15 -2.26
N TRP A 85 1.93 -0.69 -3.08
CA TRP A 85 1.72 -1.98 -3.71
C TRP A 85 1.71 -3.08 -2.65
N ILE A 86 0.65 -3.87 -2.61
CA ILE A 86 0.57 -5.00 -1.69
C ILE A 86 1.29 -6.17 -2.33
N SER A 87 2.51 -6.43 -1.87
CA SER A 87 3.22 -7.65 -2.24
C SER A 87 2.53 -8.85 -1.59
N GLN A 88 2.82 -10.06 -2.07
CA GLN A 88 2.21 -11.27 -1.53
C GLN A 88 2.57 -11.54 -0.05
N SER A 89 3.59 -10.88 0.46
CA SER A 89 3.89 -10.87 1.89
C SER A 89 3.11 -9.78 2.58
N ASN A 90 2.57 -10.10 3.75
CA ASN A 90 1.86 -9.10 4.57
C ASN A 90 2.83 -8.01 5.02
N HIS A 91 2.44 -6.76 4.84
CA HIS A 91 3.23 -5.60 5.24
C HIS A 91 2.47 -4.81 6.29
N HIS A 92 3.07 -4.66 7.45
CA HIS A 92 2.49 -3.86 8.53
C HIS A 92 3.49 -2.80 8.97
N HIS A 93 2.97 -1.66 9.40
CA HIS A 93 3.80 -0.51 9.72
C HIS A 93 3.40 0.11 11.06
N LEU A 94 4.41 0.65 11.75
CA LEU A 94 4.22 1.56 12.86
C LEU A 94 4.54 2.96 12.36
N GLN A 95 3.67 3.91 12.65
CA GLN A 95 3.89 5.30 12.27
C GLN A 95 4.03 6.18 13.51
N CYS A 96 5.12 6.92 13.60
CA CYS A 96 5.29 7.92 14.63
C CYS A 96 4.55 9.20 14.24
N THR A 97 3.57 9.60 15.03
CA THR A 97 2.80 10.82 14.76
C THR A 97 3.57 12.09 15.08
N SER A 98 4.65 11.99 15.85
CA SER A 98 5.49 13.13 16.21
C SER A 98 6.49 13.52 15.12
N CYS A 99 7.21 12.55 14.56
CA CYS A 99 8.23 12.81 13.54
C CYS A 99 7.88 12.29 12.14
N GLY A 100 6.79 11.55 11.99
CA GLY A 100 6.36 10.99 10.71
C GLY A 100 7.12 9.74 10.28
N ARG A 101 8.07 9.27 11.08
CA ARG A 101 8.86 8.09 10.76
C ARG A 101 7.98 6.84 10.72
N THR A 102 8.23 5.98 9.73
CA THR A 102 7.55 4.70 9.58
C THR A 102 8.51 3.56 9.87
N LEU A 103 8.08 2.62 10.70
CA LEU A 103 8.85 1.44 11.08
C LEU A 103 8.08 0.18 10.68
N PRO A 104 8.79 -0.91 10.36
CA PRO A 104 8.10 -2.18 10.09
C PRO A 104 7.50 -2.76 11.37
N LEU A 105 6.32 -3.35 11.24
CA LEU A 105 5.67 -4.13 12.28
C LEU A 105 5.68 -5.59 11.87
N ASP A 106 6.14 -6.46 12.77
CA ASP A 106 6.28 -7.88 12.52
C ASP A 106 4.93 -8.54 12.25
N ASP A 107 4.83 -9.27 11.13
CA ASP A 107 3.62 -9.97 10.75
C ASP A 107 3.25 -11.09 11.74
N GLU A 108 4.22 -11.76 12.33
CA GLU A 108 3.93 -12.81 13.32
C GLU A 108 3.15 -12.26 14.50
N LEU A 109 3.50 -11.06 14.98
CA LEU A 109 2.78 -10.39 16.04
C LEU A 109 1.35 -10.07 15.63
N VAL A 110 1.16 -9.62 14.40
CA VAL A 110 -0.16 -9.31 13.85
C VAL A 110 -1.00 -10.58 13.70
N GLN A 111 -0.41 -11.67 13.22
CA GLN A 111 -1.11 -12.96 13.09
C GLN A 111 -1.54 -13.52 14.44
N ASN A 112 -0.72 -13.39 15.46
CA ASN A 112 -1.07 -13.80 16.82
C ASN A 112 -2.26 -12.99 17.36
N PHE A 113 -2.27 -11.69 17.11
CA PHE A 113 -3.37 -10.81 17.48
C PHE A 113 -4.66 -11.20 16.75
N ILE A 114 -4.58 -11.46 15.44
CA ILE A 114 -5.73 -11.89 14.64
C ILE A 114 -6.32 -13.19 15.18
N SER A 115 -5.47 -14.16 15.52
CA SER A 115 -5.92 -15.43 16.10
C SER A 115 -6.65 -15.22 17.41
N GLU A 116 -6.15 -14.34 18.26
CA GLU A 116 -6.80 -14.03 19.54
C GLU A 116 -8.15 -13.34 19.36
N VAL A 117 -8.24 -12.42 18.42
CA VAL A 117 -9.52 -11.78 18.08
C VAL A 117 -10.53 -12.82 17.60
N HIS A 118 -10.09 -13.76 16.78
CA HIS A 118 -10.95 -14.84 16.30
C HIS A 118 -11.48 -15.71 17.48
N GLU A 119 -10.58 -16.12 18.38
CA GLU A 119 -10.97 -16.96 19.52
C GLU A 119 -11.91 -16.26 20.49
N ARG A 120 -11.63 -14.99 20.79
CA ARG A 120 -12.40 -14.25 21.80
C ARG A 120 -13.72 -13.70 21.28
N HIS A 121 -13.79 -13.33 20.02
CA HIS A 121 -14.93 -12.62 19.45
C HIS A 121 -15.61 -13.36 18.30
N GLY A 122 -15.08 -14.49 17.86
CA GLY A 122 -15.60 -15.21 16.71
C GLY A 122 -15.54 -14.38 15.42
N PHE A 123 -14.57 -13.50 15.32
CA PHE A 123 -14.47 -12.51 14.25
C PHE A 123 -13.27 -12.82 13.35
N HIS A 124 -13.50 -12.92 12.05
CA HIS A 124 -12.44 -13.16 11.08
C HIS A 124 -11.88 -11.83 10.60
N VAL A 125 -10.65 -11.53 11.02
CA VAL A 125 -9.96 -10.29 10.63
C VAL A 125 -9.18 -10.52 9.35
N ASN A 126 -9.34 -9.61 8.40
CA ASN A 126 -8.50 -9.51 7.21
C ASN A 126 -7.55 -8.33 7.38
N ALA A 127 -6.29 -8.61 7.70
CA ALA A 127 -5.28 -7.57 7.83
C ALA A 127 -4.04 -7.97 7.04
N THR A 128 -3.98 -7.55 5.78
CA THR A 128 -2.80 -7.70 4.92
C THR A 128 -1.88 -6.50 5.03
N HIS A 129 -2.44 -5.34 5.41
CA HIS A 129 -1.70 -4.10 5.59
C HIS A 129 -2.29 -3.35 6.78
N LEU A 130 -1.59 -3.37 7.90
CA LEU A 130 -2.01 -2.71 9.13
C LEU A 130 -1.05 -1.57 9.45
N VAL A 131 -1.60 -0.40 9.75
CA VAL A 131 -0.81 0.76 10.20
C VAL A 131 -1.27 1.12 11.61
N LEU A 132 -0.35 1.07 12.55
CA LEU A 132 -0.58 1.52 13.93
C LEU A 132 0.12 2.86 14.14
N SER A 133 -0.61 3.84 14.60
CA SER A 133 -0.11 5.18 14.87
C SER A 133 0.18 5.36 16.35
N GLY A 134 1.28 6.00 16.67
CA GLY A 134 1.69 6.25 18.03
C GLY A 134 2.92 7.14 18.07
N ILE A 135 3.66 7.08 19.16
CA ILE A 135 4.90 7.85 19.32
C ILE A 135 6.02 6.87 19.60
N GLU A 136 7.06 6.93 18.78
CA GLU A 136 8.26 6.11 18.98
C GLU A 136 8.96 6.49 20.28
N HIS A 137 9.39 5.48 21.04
CA HIS A 137 10.02 5.66 22.35
C HIS A 137 11.20 6.65 22.32
N ASP A 138 12.04 6.53 21.31
CA ASP A 138 13.24 7.36 21.17
C ASP A 138 13.05 8.52 20.18
N CYS A 139 11.80 8.95 19.97
CA CYS A 139 11.53 10.00 19.00
C CYS A 139 12.13 11.34 19.45
N PRO A 140 13.00 11.98 18.63
CA PRO A 140 13.62 13.27 18.99
C PRO A 140 12.63 14.42 19.13
N GLY A 141 11.41 14.28 18.58
CA GLY A 141 10.36 15.30 18.67
C GLY A 141 9.38 15.09 19.82
N ALA A 142 9.58 14.07 20.63
CA ALA A 142 8.68 13.74 21.73
C ALA A 142 8.93 14.60 22.96
#